data_a5eb1ddd7c533f37cb0b7051edbe0f8a
#
_entry.id   a5eb1ddd7c533f37cb0b7051edbe0f8a
#
_cell.length_a   1.000
_cell.length_b   1.000
_cell.length_c   1.000
_cell.angle_alpha   90.00
_cell.angle_beta   90.00
_cell.angle_gamma   90.00
#
_symmetry.space_group_name_H-M   'P 1'
#
loop_
_entity.id
_entity.type
_entity.pdbx_description
1 polymer ?
#
loop_
_entity_poly.entity_id
_entity_poly.type
_entity_poly.pdbx_seq_one_letter_code
_entity_poly.pdbx_strand_id
1 'polypeptide(L)'
;MTTTETTFAVSGQHYLFNVQTFAHTVLALGGDAYAYALRDRTTQGVIDDVASGKSELGVLFQTSATADEVNAALDAAGLEFVELIQSAPRVALPASHPMVNAASLTLEYMEDYPYLYFEQDEDSPVAFAEEALAGVPRAKSIACTDRASLSELIVALNGYTVTSGILVGISDGAGLNTVPLNTDVQLHLGYVVRKGEQLGETGQRFVDTLKKNLERYARF
;
A
#
# COMPACT_ATOMS: atom_id res chain seq x y z
N MET A 1 40.01 -5.85 -7.16
CA MET A 1 39.00 -4.81 -7.40
C MET A 1 37.91 -5.02 -6.36
N THR A 2 37.78 -4.13 -5.40
CA THR A 2 36.69 -4.16 -4.43
C THR A 2 35.42 -3.73 -5.16
N THR A 3 34.57 -4.66 -5.46
CA THR A 3 33.21 -4.37 -5.97
C THR A 3 32.50 -3.59 -4.86
N THR A 4 32.18 -2.34 -5.11
CA THR A 4 31.38 -1.55 -4.17
C THR A 4 29.98 -2.14 -4.19
N GLU A 5 29.54 -2.72 -3.08
CA GLU A 5 28.20 -3.25 -2.92
C GLU A 5 27.22 -2.08 -2.94
N THR A 6 26.29 -2.08 -3.89
CA THR A 6 25.23 -1.08 -3.94
C THR A 6 24.13 -1.46 -2.95
N THR A 7 23.84 -0.57 -2.02
CA THR A 7 22.76 -0.76 -1.03
C THR A 7 21.57 0.10 -1.38
N PHE A 8 20.37 -0.45 -1.22
CA PHE A 8 19.10 0.27 -1.41
C PHE A 8 18.02 -0.39 -0.56
N ALA A 9 17.21 0.42 0.09
CA ALA A 9 16.12 -0.09 0.91
C ALA A 9 14.86 0.76 0.75
N VAL A 10 13.72 0.08 0.65
CA VAL A 10 12.37 0.65 0.61
C VAL A 10 11.55 0.04 1.71
N SER A 11 10.83 0.86 2.47
CA SER A 11 9.74 0.43 3.34
C SER A 11 8.40 0.81 2.72
N GLY A 12 7.37 0.03 2.91
CA GLY A 12 6.05 0.36 2.38
C GLY A 12 4.95 -0.36 3.12
N GLN A 13 3.75 0.18 3.00
CA GLN A 13 2.54 -0.53 3.37
C GLN A 13 2.36 -1.77 2.49
N HIS A 14 1.42 -2.63 2.84
CA HIS A 14 1.25 -3.96 2.24
C HIS A 14 0.65 -3.93 0.82
N TYR A 15 1.32 -3.25 -0.11
CA TYR A 15 0.88 -3.16 -1.51
C TYR A 15 1.75 -3.99 -2.45
N LEU A 16 1.14 -4.83 -3.26
CA LEU A 16 1.86 -5.67 -4.23
C LEU A 16 2.51 -4.89 -5.37
N PHE A 17 2.01 -3.71 -5.69
CA PHE A 17 2.70 -2.85 -6.64
C PHE A 17 4.09 -2.39 -6.15
N ASN A 18 4.33 -2.32 -4.82
CA ASN A 18 5.67 -2.10 -4.26
C ASN A 18 6.60 -3.25 -4.58
N VAL A 19 6.15 -4.49 -4.36
CA VAL A 19 6.93 -5.71 -4.65
C VAL A 19 7.28 -5.79 -6.13
N GLN A 20 6.31 -5.56 -6.99
CA GLN A 20 6.53 -5.57 -8.44
C GLN A 20 7.48 -4.47 -8.89
N THR A 21 7.32 -3.25 -8.36
CA THR A 21 8.22 -2.13 -8.65
C THR A 21 9.63 -2.42 -8.21
N PHE A 22 9.79 -2.99 -7.01
CA PHE A 22 11.09 -3.37 -6.47
C PHE A 22 11.76 -4.44 -7.35
N ALA A 23 11.04 -5.48 -7.75
CA ALA A 23 11.55 -6.50 -8.66
C ALA A 23 12.00 -5.91 -10.00
N HIS A 24 11.21 -5.02 -10.60
CA HIS A 24 11.59 -4.35 -11.86
C HIS A 24 12.82 -3.45 -11.68
N THR A 25 12.97 -2.80 -10.53
CA THR A 25 14.16 -1.98 -10.22
C THR A 25 15.40 -2.85 -10.11
N VAL A 26 15.31 -3.97 -9.40
CA VAL A 26 16.43 -4.94 -9.30
C VAL A 26 16.83 -5.48 -10.67
N LEU A 27 15.86 -5.87 -11.50
CA LEU A 27 16.12 -6.38 -12.85
C LEU A 27 16.76 -5.32 -13.77
N ALA A 28 16.45 -4.04 -13.56
CA ALA A 28 16.98 -2.95 -14.39
C ALA A 28 18.38 -2.49 -13.96
N LEU A 29 18.69 -2.53 -12.67
CA LEU A 29 19.92 -1.98 -12.08
C LEU A 29 20.78 -3.01 -11.37
N GLY A 30 20.29 -4.23 -11.21
CA GLY A 30 21.03 -5.31 -10.56
C GLY A 30 22.33 -5.58 -11.32
N GLY A 31 23.46 -5.33 -10.65
CA GLY A 31 24.79 -5.69 -11.15
C GLY A 31 25.23 -7.04 -10.59
N ASP A 32 26.53 -7.25 -10.57
CA ASP A 32 27.11 -8.50 -10.05
C ASP A 32 27.09 -8.60 -8.51
N ALA A 33 26.87 -7.47 -7.80
CA ALA A 33 26.77 -7.42 -6.34
C ALA A 33 25.87 -6.28 -5.88
N TYR A 34 24.84 -6.62 -5.07
CA TYR A 34 23.95 -5.66 -4.41
C TYR A 34 23.40 -6.22 -3.10
N ALA A 35 23.02 -5.32 -2.17
CA ALA A 35 22.26 -5.64 -0.95
C ALA A 35 21.04 -4.73 -0.88
N TYR A 36 19.95 -5.18 -1.44
CA TYR A 36 18.67 -4.44 -1.46
C TYR A 36 17.69 -5.02 -0.46
N ALA A 37 16.84 -4.16 0.10
CA ALA A 37 15.82 -4.57 1.06
C ALA A 37 14.47 -3.94 0.74
N LEU A 38 13.43 -4.76 0.67
CA LEU A 38 12.03 -4.35 0.67
C LEU A 38 11.41 -4.79 2.00
N ARG A 39 10.74 -3.86 2.67
CA ARG A 39 10.14 -4.09 3.98
C ARG A 39 8.66 -3.75 3.94
N ASP A 40 7.82 -4.73 4.25
CA ASP A 40 6.42 -4.47 4.58
C ASP A 40 6.33 -3.96 6.02
N ARG A 41 5.62 -2.86 6.22
CA ARG A 41 5.55 -2.13 7.48
C ARG A 41 4.15 -1.57 7.71
N THR A 42 3.79 -1.41 8.99
CA THR A 42 2.73 -0.49 9.41
C THR A 42 3.07 0.94 8.95
N THR A 43 2.10 1.83 8.89
CA THR A 43 2.33 3.23 8.50
C THR A 43 3.37 3.90 9.42
N GLN A 44 3.28 3.69 10.74
CA GLN A 44 4.30 4.20 11.66
C GLN A 44 5.68 3.59 11.37
N GLY A 45 5.74 2.30 11.10
CA GLY A 45 6.98 1.61 10.75
C GLY A 45 7.62 2.14 9.46
N VAL A 46 6.82 2.56 8.46
CA VAL A 46 7.34 3.25 7.27
C VAL A 46 7.95 4.59 7.64
N ILE A 47 7.25 5.39 8.46
CA ILE A 47 7.73 6.69 8.94
C ILE A 47 9.07 6.52 9.66
N ASP A 48 9.16 5.60 10.62
CA ASP A 48 10.35 5.36 11.42
C ASP A 48 11.54 4.86 10.57
N ASP A 49 11.31 3.95 9.65
CA ASP A 49 12.36 3.40 8.78
C ASP A 49 12.94 4.48 7.85
N VAL A 50 12.12 5.41 7.34
CA VAL A 50 12.60 6.52 6.51
C VAL A 50 13.27 7.61 7.35
N ALA A 51 12.67 8.01 8.45
CA ALA A 51 13.22 9.05 9.34
C ALA A 51 14.60 8.65 9.89
N SER A 52 14.78 7.37 10.26
CA SER A 52 16.06 6.85 10.74
C SER A 52 17.10 6.58 9.65
N GLY A 53 16.74 6.68 8.36
CA GLY A 53 17.61 6.33 7.25
C GLY A 53 17.80 4.82 7.03
N LYS A 54 17.02 3.98 7.69
CA LYS A 54 17.00 2.52 7.47
C LYS A 54 16.44 2.16 6.10
N SER A 55 15.54 2.99 5.56
CA SER A 55 15.08 2.97 4.19
C SER A 55 15.28 4.34 3.55
N GLU A 56 15.66 4.37 2.27
CA GLU A 56 15.89 5.61 1.53
C GLU A 56 14.57 6.34 1.28
N LEU A 57 13.52 5.59 1.00
CA LEU A 57 12.16 6.09 0.81
C LEU A 57 11.13 5.11 1.38
N GLY A 58 9.92 5.61 1.59
CA GLY A 58 8.77 4.82 1.98
C GLY A 58 7.65 4.95 0.95
N VAL A 59 6.81 3.92 0.81
CA VAL A 59 5.61 3.98 -0.04
C VAL A 59 4.39 3.81 0.85
N LEU A 60 3.52 4.80 0.83
CA LEU A 60 2.26 4.77 1.56
C LEU A 60 1.16 5.51 0.79
N PHE A 61 -0.07 5.35 1.26
CA PHE A 61 -1.17 6.19 0.85
C PHE A 61 -1.71 6.99 2.04
N GLN A 62 -2.44 8.02 1.73
CA GLN A 62 -3.34 8.73 2.63
C GLN A 62 -4.67 8.96 1.93
N THR A 63 -5.71 9.25 2.67
CA THR A 63 -7.02 9.57 2.08
C THR A 63 -7.28 11.06 2.17
N SER A 64 -8.22 11.57 1.38
CA SER A 64 -8.70 12.94 1.51
C SER A 64 -9.23 13.27 2.92
N ALA A 65 -9.59 12.25 3.70
CA ALA A 65 -10.08 12.40 5.08
C ALA A 65 -8.96 12.32 6.14
N THR A 66 -7.80 11.71 5.83
CA THR A 66 -6.72 11.46 6.78
C THR A 66 -5.44 12.22 6.48
N ALA A 67 -5.37 12.91 5.35
CA ALA A 67 -4.17 13.59 4.85
C ALA A 67 -3.57 14.58 5.86
N ASP A 68 -4.39 15.37 6.54
CA ASP A 68 -3.89 16.35 7.50
C ASP A 68 -3.16 15.69 8.67
N GLU A 69 -3.70 14.58 9.21
CA GLU A 69 -3.13 13.86 10.34
C GLU A 69 -1.86 13.11 9.93
N VAL A 70 -1.88 12.43 8.77
CA VAL A 70 -0.70 11.75 8.24
C VAL A 70 0.41 12.74 7.92
N ASN A 71 0.10 13.85 7.26
CA ASN A 71 1.09 14.88 6.95
C ASN A 71 1.68 15.54 8.21
N ALA A 72 0.86 15.77 9.25
CA ALA A 72 1.38 16.28 10.52
C ALA A 72 2.39 15.33 11.17
N ALA A 73 2.15 14.00 11.12
CA ALA A 73 3.08 13.00 11.61
C ALA A 73 4.37 12.95 10.76
N LEU A 74 4.25 13.03 9.44
CA LEU A 74 5.40 13.10 8.53
C LEU A 74 6.23 14.36 8.80
N ASP A 75 5.59 15.50 8.96
CA ASP A 75 6.26 16.76 9.28
C ASP A 75 7.02 16.70 10.59
N ALA A 76 6.42 16.12 11.63
CA ALA A 76 7.06 15.93 12.92
C ALA A 76 8.28 15.00 12.84
N ALA A 77 8.28 14.04 11.93
CA ALA A 77 9.40 13.14 11.65
C ALA A 77 10.44 13.70 10.65
N GLY A 78 10.26 14.94 10.17
CA GLY A 78 11.16 15.55 9.18
C GLY A 78 11.01 14.97 7.77
N LEU A 79 9.86 14.38 7.46
CA LEU A 79 9.54 13.75 6.18
C LEU A 79 8.58 14.61 5.37
N GLU A 80 8.50 14.32 4.07
CA GLU A 80 7.51 14.88 3.16
C GLU A 80 6.88 13.77 2.30
N PHE A 81 5.59 13.92 2.03
CA PHE A 81 4.85 13.06 1.12
C PHE A 81 4.83 13.64 -0.29
N VAL A 82 5.17 12.82 -1.26
CA VAL A 82 5.12 13.18 -2.68
C VAL A 82 4.04 12.33 -3.36
N GLU A 83 2.92 12.95 -3.70
CA GLU A 83 1.83 12.28 -4.39
C GLU A 83 2.25 11.86 -5.81
N LEU A 84 1.91 10.64 -6.20
CA LEU A 84 2.12 10.12 -7.55
C LEU A 84 0.81 10.02 -8.33
N ILE A 85 -0.24 9.48 -7.71
CA ILE A 85 -1.57 9.35 -8.31
C ILE A 85 -2.68 9.47 -7.26
N GLN A 86 -3.88 9.75 -7.76
CA GLN A 86 -5.12 9.61 -7.01
C GLN A 86 -5.92 8.43 -7.53
N SER A 87 -6.66 7.78 -6.64
CA SER A 87 -7.50 6.62 -6.94
C SER A 87 -8.76 6.64 -6.07
N ALA A 88 -9.83 6.05 -6.56
CA ALA A 88 -11.02 5.82 -5.75
C ALA A 88 -10.93 4.49 -5.00
N PRO A 89 -11.41 4.39 -3.75
CA PRO A 89 -11.46 3.13 -3.03
C PRO A 89 -12.31 2.09 -3.75
N ARG A 90 -11.89 0.85 -3.64
CA ARG A 90 -12.61 -0.32 -4.17
C ARG A 90 -12.69 -1.40 -3.11
N VAL A 91 -13.71 -2.24 -3.21
CA VAL A 91 -13.84 -3.44 -2.38
C VAL A 91 -13.20 -4.61 -3.10
N ALA A 92 -12.21 -5.26 -2.49
CA ALA A 92 -11.64 -6.50 -2.99
C ALA A 92 -12.41 -7.68 -2.41
N LEU A 93 -12.84 -8.59 -3.28
CA LEU A 93 -13.70 -9.74 -3.00
C LEU A 93 -13.18 -11.00 -3.70
N PRO A 94 -13.51 -12.20 -3.21
CA PRO A 94 -13.32 -13.42 -3.99
C PRO A 94 -14.07 -13.39 -5.32
N ALA A 95 -13.53 -14.01 -6.35
CA ALA A 95 -14.21 -14.15 -7.64
C ALA A 95 -15.56 -14.88 -7.54
N SER A 96 -15.75 -15.69 -6.50
CA SER A 96 -17.00 -16.40 -6.20
C SER A 96 -18.01 -15.59 -5.37
N HIS A 97 -17.64 -14.37 -4.94
CA HIS A 97 -18.49 -13.58 -4.06
C HIS A 97 -19.80 -13.15 -4.76
N PRO A 98 -20.99 -13.22 -4.09
CA PRO A 98 -22.26 -12.83 -4.70
C PRO A 98 -22.27 -11.42 -5.28
N MET A 99 -21.52 -10.49 -4.67
CA MET A 99 -21.47 -9.07 -5.06
C MET A 99 -20.36 -8.76 -6.09
N VAL A 100 -19.61 -9.74 -6.58
CA VAL A 100 -18.44 -9.53 -7.45
C VAL A 100 -18.78 -8.83 -8.79
N ASN A 101 -20.01 -8.98 -9.25
CA ASN A 101 -20.51 -8.37 -10.51
C ASN A 101 -21.35 -7.10 -10.27
N ALA A 102 -21.39 -6.56 -9.05
CA ALA A 102 -22.09 -5.32 -8.78
C ALA A 102 -21.40 -4.15 -9.50
N ALA A 103 -22.19 -3.19 -9.99
CA ALA A 103 -21.66 -1.97 -10.61
C ALA A 103 -20.90 -1.09 -9.61
N SER A 104 -21.36 -1.05 -8.38
CA SER A 104 -20.72 -0.43 -7.22
C SER A 104 -21.29 -1.01 -5.93
N LEU A 105 -20.58 -0.84 -4.82
CA LEU A 105 -20.98 -1.27 -3.48
C LEU A 105 -20.99 -0.10 -2.51
N THR A 106 -21.78 -0.21 -1.46
CA THR A 106 -21.65 0.57 -0.23
C THR A 106 -21.19 -0.34 0.89
N LEU A 107 -20.71 0.21 2.00
CA LEU A 107 -20.32 -0.61 3.16
C LEU A 107 -21.51 -1.37 3.76
N GLU A 108 -22.72 -0.85 3.64
CA GLU A 108 -23.95 -1.52 4.09
C GLU A 108 -24.18 -2.87 3.42
N TYR A 109 -23.88 -2.99 2.11
CA TYR A 109 -23.96 -4.26 1.39
C TYR A 109 -22.95 -5.30 1.88
N MET A 110 -21.94 -4.86 2.62
CA MET A 110 -20.84 -5.70 3.11
C MET A 110 -20.99 -6.09 4.60
N GLU A 111 -22.02 -5.62 5.32
CA GLU A 111 -22.21 -5.84 6.77
C GLU A 111 -22.25 -7.32 7.17
N ASP A 112 -22.81 -8.17 6.31
CA ASP A 112 -22.92 -9.60 6.57
C ASP A 112 -21.61 -10.38 6.35
N TYR A 113 -20.61 -9.76 5.73
CA TYR A 113 -19.34 -10.40 5.36
C TYR A 113 -18.20 -9.99 6.28
N PRO A 114 -17.24 -10.87 6.56
CA PRO A 114 -16.04 -10.51 7.34
C PRO A 114 -15.22 -9.45 6.63
N TYR A 115 -14.88 -8.38 7.34
CA TYR A 115 -13.93 -7.36 6.91
C TYR A 115 -12.52 -7.75 7.35
N LEU A 116 -11.57 -7.79 6.44
CA LEU A 116 -10.16 -8.08 6.71
C LEU A 116 -9.34 -6.83 6.47
N TYR A 117 -8.39 -6.56 7.35
CA TYR A 117 -7.57 -5.36 7.31
C TYR A 117 -6.16 -5.63 7.86
N PHE A 118 -5.22 -4.74 7.55
CA PHE A 118 -3.87 -4.80 8.09
C PHE A 118 -3.81 -4.17 9.48
N GLU A 119 -3.33 -4.95 10.44
CA GLU A 119 -3.10 -4.46 11.80
C GLU A 119 -2.06 -3.34 11.81
N GLN A 120 -2.35 -2.28 12.55
CA GLN A 120 -1.40 -1.21 12.84
C GLN A 120 -0.89 -1.34 14.28
N ASP A 121 0.16 -0.58 14.64
CA ASP A 121 0.70 -0.60 15.99
C ASP A 121 -0.37 -0.17 17.02
N GLU A 122 -0.29 -0.68 18.24
CA GLU A 122 -1.34 -0.58 19.28
C GLU A 122 -1.83 0.86 19.53
N ASP A 123 -0.91 1.83 19.53
CA ASP A 123 -1.22 3.24 19.77
C ASP A 123 -1.36 4.07 18.48
N SER A 124 -1.40 3.43 17.32
CA SER A 124 -1.51 4.15 16.05
C SER A 124 -2.88 4.80 15.88
N PRO A 125 -2.94 6.04 15.38
CA PRO A 125 -4.21 6.67 15.06
C PRO A 125 -4.91 5.94 13.90
N VAL A 126 -6.24 5.99 13.85
CA VAL A 126 -7.03 5.38 12.78
C VAL A 126 -6.63 5.91 11.39
N ALA A 127 -6.11 7.13 11.33
CA ALA A 127 -5.59 7.73 10.10
C ALA A 127 -4.41 6.95 9.48
N PHE A 128 -3.76 6.07 10.25
CA PHE A 128 -2.64 5.24 9.78
C PHE A 128 -3.10 3.90 9.21
N ALA A 129 -4.40 3.58 9.27
CA ALA A 129 -4.91 2.37 8.64
C ALA A 129 -4.61 2.34 7.14
N GLU A 130 -4.34 1.15 6.62
CA GLU A 130 -4.02 0.92 5.21
C GLU A 130 -5.27 0.78 4.33
N GLU A 131 -6.44 0.84 4.93
CA GLU A 131 -7.72 0.75 4.25
C GLU A 131 -8.49 2.06 4.38
N ALA A 132 -9.03 2.53 3.27
CA ALA A 132 -9.94 3.66 3.32
C ALA A 132 -11.18 3.32 4.17
N LEU A 133 -11.70 4.31 4.87
CA LEU A 133 -12.88 4.17 5.72
C LEU A 133 -12.69 3.19 6.89
N ALA A 134 -11.45 2.97 7.36
CA ALA A 134 -11.14 2.09 8.49
C ALA A 134 -11.87 2.51 9.79
N GLY A 135 -12.12 3.80 9.97
CA GLY A 135 -12.85 4.32 11.13
C GLY A 135 -14.36 3.98 11.16
N VAL A 136 -14.92 3.44 10.06
CA VAL A 136 -16.32 2.99 10.07
C VAL A 136 -16.41 1.63 10.78
N PRO A 137 -17.20 1.48 11.85
CA PRO A 137 -17.31 0.21 12.58
C PRO A 137 -17.79 -0.95 11.71
N ARG A 138 -17.23 -2.13 11.92
CA ARG A 138 -17.64 -3.40 11.29
C ARG A 138 -18.01 -4.40 12.38
N ALA A 139 -19.12 -5.10 12.21
CA ALA A 139 -19.56 -6.13 13.17
C ALA A 139 -18.64 -7.37 13.15
N LYS A 140 -18.03 -7.67 11.98
CA LYS A 140 -17.14 -8.80 11.78
C LYS A 140 -15.84 -8.28 11.20
N SER A 141 -14.76 -8.33 11.94
CA SER A 141 -13.45 -7.86 11.49
C SER A 141 -12.33 -8.81 11.90
N ILE A 142 -11.33 -8.94 11.04
CA ILE A 142 -10.15 -9.78 11.25
C ILE A 142 -8.92 -8.97 10.88
N ALA A 143 -8.03 -8.79 11.85
CA ALA A 143 -6.73 -8.16 11.64
C ALA A 143 -5.72 -9.19 11.08
N CYS A 144 -4.91 -8.76 10.13
CA CYS A 144 -3.84 -9.55 9.53
C CYS A 144 -2.53 -8.76 9.56
N THR A 145 -1.41 -9.44 9.67
CA THR A 145 -0.08 -8.83 9.69
C THR A 145 0.69 -9.04 8.39
N ASP A 146 0.13 -9.78 7.44
CA ASP A 146 0.75 -10.07 6.14
C ASP A 146 -0.29 -10.28 5.04
N ARG A 147 0.16 -10.04 3.79
CA ARG A 147 -0.70 -10.14 2.61
C ARG A 147 -1.17 -11.56 2.30
N ALA A 148 -0.35 -12.56 2.56
CA ALA A 148 -0.72 -13.94 2.22
C ALA A 148 -1.89 -14.40 3.10
N SER A 149 -1.79 -14.17 4.41
CA SER A 149 -2.88 -14.46 5.36
C SER A 149 -4.14 -13.69 5.02
N LEU A 150 -4.02 -12.39 4.72
CA LEU A 150 -5.17 -11.56 4.36
C LEU A 150 -5.87 -12.10 3.10
N SER A 151 -5.14 -12.38 2.03
CA SER A 151 -5.70 -12.85 0.77
C SER A 151 -6.36 -14.22 0.90
N GLU A 152 -5.72 -15.16 1.59
CA GLU A 152 -6.25 -16.50 1.83
C GLU A 152 -7.53 -16.46 2.67
N LEU A 153 -7.56 -15.66 3.73
CA LEU A 153 -8.73 -15.51 4.59
C LEU A 153 -9.90 -14.81 3.88
N ILE A 154 -9.65 -13.84 3.01
CA ILE A 154 -10.71 -13.24 2.18
C ILE A 154 -11.39 -14.33 1.36
N VAL A 155 -10.63 -15.20 0.70
CA VAL A 155 -11.17 -16.28 -0.13
C VAL A 155 -11.86 -17.33 0.74
N ALA A 156 -11.22 -17.80 1.82
CA ALA A 156 -11.72 -18.88 2.66
C ALA A 156 -13.02 -18.52 3.40
N LEU A 157 -13.16 -17.24 3.80
CA LEU A 157 -14.30 -16.77 4.59
C LEU A 157 -15.35 -16.03 3.75
N ASN A 158 -15.14 -15.93 2.44
CA ASN A 158 -15.96 -15.10 1.56
C ASN A 158 -16.05 -13.65 2.09
N GLY A 159 -14.91 -13.14 2.58
CA GLY A 159 -14.79 -11.83 3.18
C GLY A 159 -14.40 -10.75 2.17
N TYR A 160 -14.04 -9.57 2.69
CA TYR A 160 -13.63 -8.45 1.86
C TYR A 160 -12.60 -7.56 2.55
N THR A 161 -11.91 -6.76 1.76
CA THR A 161 -11.14 -5.61 2.24
C THR A 161 -11.40 -4.38 1.37
N VAL A 162 -11.02 -3.19 1.86
CA VAL A 162 -11.07 -1.94 1.09
C VAL A 162 -9.66 -1.61 0.61
N THR A 163 -9.49 -1.40 -0.69
CA THR A 163 -8.18 -1.25 -1.32
C THR A 163 -8.18 -0.12 -2.35
N SER A 164 -6.99 0.24 -2.83
CA SER A 164 -6.82 1.17 -3.96
C SER A 164 -7.37 0.64 -5.30
N GLY A 165 -7.71 -0.64 -5.36
CA GLY A 165 -8.12 -1.29 -6.61
C GLY A 165 -6.97 -1.66 -7.54
N ILE A 166 -5.74 -1.30 -7.21
CA ILE A 166 -4.55 -1.62 -7.99
C ILE A 166 -4.07 -3.02 -7.57
N LEU A 167 -4.69 -4.04 -8.15
CA LEU A 167 -4.29 -5.43 -7.97
C LEU A 167 -3.26 -5.79 -9.05
N VAL A 168 -2.06 -6.15 -8.63
CA VAL A 168 -0.95 -6.51 -9.52
C VAL A 168 -0.19 -7.71 -8.97
N GLY A 169 0.35 -8.53 -9.86
CA GLY A 169 1.24 -9.62 -9.50
C GLY A 169 0.63 -11.01 -9.67
N ILE A 170 1.49 -12.01 -9.57
CA ILE A 170 1.12 -13.43 -9.76
C ILE A 170 0.30 -13.94 -8.57
N SER A 171 0.54 -13.40 -7.38
CA SER A 171 -0.09 -13.83 -6.14
C SER A 171 -1.50 -13.28 -5.93
N ASP A 172 -1.83 -12.13 -6.52
CA ASP A 172 -3.15 -11.51 -6.41
C ASP A 172 -4.18 -12.13 -7.34
N GLY A 173 -3.72 -12.73 -8.44
CA GLY A 173 -4.57 -13.18 -9.52
C GLY A 173 -5.39 -14.42 -9.19
N ALA A 174 -5.11 -15.07 -8.06
CA ALA A 174 -5.69 -16.39 -7.81
C ALA A 174 -7.13 -16.36 -7.33
N GLY A 175 -7.80 -15.22 -7.28
CA GLY A 175 -9.19 -15.27 -6.89
C GLY A 175 -9.82 -13.98 -6.37
N LEU A 176 -9.12 -12.85 -6.38
CA LEU A 176 -9.69 -11.58 -5.97
C LEU A 176 -10.07 -10.71 -7.16
N ASN A 177 -11.23 -10.08 -7.07
CA ASN A 177 -11.72 -9.04 -7.97
C ASN A 177 -12.00 -7.77 -7.18
N THR A 178 -12.07 -6.63 -7.85
CA THR A 178 -12.43 -5.38 -7.20
C THR A 178 -13.71 -4.79 -7.77
N VAL A 179 -14.56 -4.29 -6.87
CA VAL A 179 -15.80 -3.57 -7.22
C VAL A 179 -15.68 -2.14 -6.70
N PRO A 180 -16.10 -1.11 -7.46
CA PRO A 180 -16.09 0.26 -7.00
C PRO A 180 -16.83 0.43 -5.68
N LEU A 181 -16.24 1.17 -4.74
CA LEU A 181 -16.91 1.58 -3.50
C LEU A 181 -17.53 2.96 -3.71
N ASN A 182 -18.81 3.08 -3.45
CA ASN A 182 -19.54 4.36 -3.54
C ASN A 182 -19.21 5.21 -2.30
N THR A 183 -18.29 6.14 -2.48
CA THR A 183 -17.81 7.07 -1.44
C THR A 183 -17.18 8.30 -2.10
N ASP A 184 -17.19 9.43 -1.40
CA ASP A 184 -16.50 10.66 -1.81
C ASP A 184 -15.02 10.69 -1.39
N VAL A 185 -14.57 9.69 -0.62
CA VAL A 185 -13.16 9.57 -0.20
C VAL A 185 -12.28 9.25 -1.39
N GLN A 186 -11.17 9.97 -1.50
CA GLN A 186 -10.12 9.71 -2.49
C GLN A 186 -8.87 9.17 -1.80
N LEU A 187 -8.16 8.29 -2.48
CA LEU A 187 -6.86 7.79 -2.09
C LEU A 187 -5.76 8.57 -2.82
N HIS A 188 -4.79 9.05 -2.08
CA HIS A 188 -3.58 9.71 -2.57
C HIS A 188 -2.42 8.74 -2.37
N LEU A 189 -1.95 8.11 -3.44
CA LEU A 189 -0.85 7.16 -3.42
C LEU A 189 0.45 7.87 -3.80
N GLY A 190 1.49 7.62 -3.02
CA GLY A 190 2.76 8.29 -3.23
C GLY A 190 3.88 7.66 -2.43
N TYR A 191 4.93 8.44 -2.25
CA TYR A 191 6.08 8.04 -1.47
C TYR A 191 6.48 9.13 -0.48
N VAL A 192 7.23 8.74 0.54
CA VAL A 192 7.79 9.63 1.56
C VAL A 192 9.30 9.59 1.53
N VAL A 193 9.91 10.74 1.74
CA VAL A 193 11.35 10.94 1.82
C VAL A 193 11.69 11.92 2.93
N ARG A 194 12.94 11.95 3.36
CA ARG A 194 13.42 12.99 4.28
C ARG A 194 13.45 14.35 3.57
N LYS A 195 12.95 15.38 4.24
CA LYS A 195 12.90 16.73 3.70
C LYS A 195 14.29 17.22 3.28
N GLY A 196 14.37 17.75 2.06
CA GLY A 196 15.59 18.31 1.51
C GLY A 196 16.64 17.31 1.05
N GLU A 197 16.39 16.01 1.19
CA GLU A 197 17.27 14.98 0.65
C GLU A 197 16.88 14.62 -0.78
N GLN A 198 17.89 14.35 -1.59
CA GLN A 198 17.71 13.85 -2.96
C GLN A 198 17.85 12.33 -2.96
N LEU A 199 16.99 11.65 -3.69
CA LEU A 199 17.10 10.22 -3.92
C LEU A 199 18.38 9.90 -4.70
N GLY A 200 19.04 8.80 -4.33
CA GLY A 200 20.10 8.21 -5.15
C GLY A 200 19.55 7.67 -6.48
N GLU A 201 20.45 7.24 -7.35
CA GLU A 201 20.09 6.73 -8.67
C GLU A 201 19.08 5.57 -8.59
N THR A 202 19.31 4.63 -7.66
CA THR A 202 18.41 3.48 -7.48
C THR A 202 17.04 3.91 -6.93
N GLY A 203 17.00 4.83 -5.96
CA GLY A 203 15.76 5.39 -5.41
C GLY A 203 14.96 6.14 -6.47
N GLN A 204 15.61 6.97 -7.27
CA GLN A 204 14.96 7.67 -8.38
C GLN A 204 14.40 6.69 -9.42
N ARG A 205 15.15 5.65 -9.77
CA ARG A 205 14.69 4.61 -10.69
C ARG A 205 13.48 3.86 -10.15
N PHE A 206 13.48 3.58 -8.84
CA PHE A 206 12.35 2.95 -8.18
C PHE A 206 11.10 3.84 -8.29
N VAL A 207 11.19 5.14 -7.96
CA VAL A 207 10.07 6.08 -8.03
C VAL A 207 9.54 6.21 -9.47
N ASP A 208 10.42 6.34 -10.47
CA ASP A 208 10.01 6.41 -11.87
C ASP A 208 9.28 5.14 -12.33
N THR A 209 9.71 3.98 -11.84
CA THR A 209 9.08 2.69 -12.13
C THR A 209 7.74 2.57 -11.40
N LEU A 210 7.70 2.99 -10.12
CA LEU A 210 6.47 3.03 -9.31
C LEU A 210 5.40 3.88 -10.00
N LYS A 211 5.75 5.09 -10.39
CA LYS A 211 4.83 5.99 -11.10
C LYS A 211 4.25 5.34 -12.36
N LYS A 212 5.11 4.76 -13.20
CA LYS A 212 4.67 4.07 -14.44
C LYS A 212 3.74 2.88 -14.15
N ASN A 213 4.05 2.11 -13.11
CA ASN A 213 3.22 0.99 -12.71
C ASN A 213 1.84 1.48 -12.22
N LEU A 214 1.82 2.47 -11.33
CA LEU A 214 0.58 3.05 -10.82
C LEU A 214 -0.28 3.63 -11.96
N GLU A 215 0.29 4.44 -12.85
CA GLU A 215 -0.42 4.99 -14.03
C GLU A 215 -0.97 3.91 -14.96
N ARG A 216 -0.26 2.79 -15.08
CA ARG A 216 -0.69 1.67 -15.93
C ARG A 216 -1.88 0.92 -15.34
N TYR A 217 -1.90 0.70 -14.04
CA TYR A 217 -2.88 -0.13 -13.35
C TYR A 217 -4.05 0.66 -12.74
N ALA A 218 -3.92 1.96 -12.55
CA ALA A 218 -5.01 2.82 -12.08
C ALA A 218 -6.04 3.21 -13.17
N ARG A 219 -5.87 2.72 -14.39
CA ARG A 219 -6.75 3.03 -15.53
C ARG A 219 -7.96 2.09 -15.62
N PHE A 220 -8.76 2.02 -14.56
CA PHE A 220 -9.98 1.22 -14.56
C PHE A 220 -11.21 2.05 -14.21
#